data_70a261e4161edd772927c5afb86994ef
#
_entry.id   70a261e4161edd772927c5afb86994ef
#
_cell.length_a   1.000
_cell.length_b   1.000
_cell.length_c   1.000
_cell.angle_alpha   90.00
_cell.angle_beta   90.00
_cell.angle_gamma   90.00
#
_symmetry.space_group_name_H-M   'P 1'
#
loop_
_entity.id
_entity.type
_entity.pdbx_description
1 polymer ?
#
loop_
_entity_poly.entity_id
_entity_poly.type
_entity_poly.pdbx_seq_one_letter_code
_entity_poly.pdbx_strand_id
1 'polypeptide(L)' 'MQQTLNQTTQLALRQANVITENEVAIQIGDKYIAENIISRARRVIHVPSRLLENNSNKRILRG' A
#
# COMPACT_ATOMS: atom_id res chain seq x y z
N MET A 1 -5.99 -6.08 12.98
CA MET A 1 -7.08 -5.27 12.43
C MET A 1 -6.75 -4.84 11.01
N GLN A 2 -7.71 -4.96 10.13
CA GLN A 2 -7.46 -4.68 8.72
C GLN A 2 -7.70 -3.22 8.39
N GLN A 3 -6.82 -2.65 7.58
CA GLN A 3 -6.88 -1.25 7.23
C GLN A 3 -6.46 -1.06 5.79
N THR A 4 -7.27 -0.37 5.00
CA THR A 4 -6.90 -0.07 3.63
C THR A 4 -5.92 1.08 3.63
N LEU A 5 -4.83 0.94 2.86
CA LEU A 5 -3.84 2.01 2.76
C LEU A 5 -4.44 3.19 2.00
N ASN A 6 -3.90 4.37 2.24
CA ASN A 6 -4.47 5.55 1.61
C ASN A 6 -4.19 5.57 0.10
N GLN A 7 -4.90 6.45 -0.59
CA GLN A 7 -4.87 6.47 -2.03
C GLN A 7 -3.49 6.80 -2.60
N THR A 8 -2.79 7.69 -1.96
CA THR A 8 -1.45 8.07 -2.41
C THR A 8 -0.50 6.89 -2.38
N THR A 9 -0.55 6.12 -1.30
CA THR A 9 0.29 4.94 -1.17
C THR A 9 -0.10 3.90 -2.20
N GLN A 10 -1.39 3.72 -2.43
CA GLN A 10 -1.83 2.75 -3.43
C GLN A 10 -1.35 3.12 -4.82
N LEU A 11 -1.40 4.39 -5.17
CA LEU A 11 -0.89 4.83 -6.45
C LEU A 11 0.60 4.57 -6.57
N ALA A 12 1.35 4.85 -5.52
CA ALA A 12 2.78 4.60 -5.53
C ALA A 12 3.09 3.12 -5.72
N LEU A 13 2.32 2.26 -5.08
CA LEU A 13 2.50 0.82 -5.21
C LEU A 13 2.18 0.34 -6.63
N ARG A 14 1.17 0.91 -7.24
CA ARG A 14 0.84 0.57 -8.61
C ARG A 14 1.94 1.02 -9.57
N GLN A 15 2.47 2.20 -9.37
CA GLN A 15 3.53 2.72 -10.21
C GLN A 15 4.81 1.91 -10.06
N ALA A 16 5.03 1.37 -8.88
CA ALA A 16 6.20 0.53 -8.62
C ALA A 16 5.97 -0.93 -9.00
N ASN A 17 4.79 -1.24 -9.53
CA ASN A 17 4.42 -2.60 -9.93
C ASN A 17 4.37 -3.58 -8.75
N VAL A 18 4.14 -3.07 -7.57
CA VAL A 18 3.96 -3.93 -6.39
C VAL A 18 2.56 -4.51 -6.40
N ILE A 19 1.58 -3.71 -6.82
CA ILE A 19 0.21 -4.19 -6.99
C ILE A 19 -0.26 -3.83 -8.39
N THR A 20 -1.30 -4.52 -8.85
CA THR A 20 -1.88 -4.25 -10.17
C THR A 20 -3.06 -3.30 -10.02
N GLU A 21 -3.59 -2.86 -11.16
CA GLU A 21 -4.72 -1.95 -11.14
C GLU A 21 -5.98 -2.58 -10.58
N ASN A 22 -6.04 -3.90 -10.53
CA ASN A 22 -7.19 -4.60 -9.97
C ASN A 22 -6.98 -5.00 -8.51
N GLU A 23 -5.90 -4.54 -7.92
CA GLU A 23 -5.58 -4.89 -6.55
C GLU A 23 -5.61 -3.65 -5.66
N VAL A 24 -5.95 -3.86 -4.41
CA VAL A 24 -5.85 -2.83 -3.40
C VAL A 24 -4.92 -3.32 -2.31
N ALA A 25 -4.18 -2.39 -1.73
CA ALA A 25 -3.24 -2.71 -0.67
C ALA A 25 -3.91 -2.53 0.68
N ILE A 26 -3.76 -3.53 1.52
CA ILE A 26 -4.37 -3.56 2.85
C ILE A 26 -3.30 -3.86 3.86
N GLN A 27 -3.39 -3.25 5.01
CA GLN A 27 -2.49 -3.55 6.11
C GLN A 27 -3.23 -4.34 7.18
N ILE A 28 -2.66 -5.47 7.59
CA ILE A 28 -3.20 -6.29 8.66
C ILE A 28 -2.08 -6.49 9.65
N GLY A 29 -2.21 -5.83 10.81
CA GLY A 29 -1.12 -5.85 11.77
C GLY A 29 0.10 -5.19 11.18
N ASP A 30 1.20 -5.91 11.10
CA ASP A 30 2.44 -5.40 10.53
C ASP A 30 2.71 -5.95 9.13
N LYS A 31 1.70 -6.56 8.52
CA LYS A 31 1.85 -7.15 7.19
C LYS A 31 1.02 -6.38 6.18
N TYR A 32 1.46 -6.47 4.93
CA TYR A 32 0.75 -5.83 3.83
C TYR A 32 0.27 -6.89 2.87
N ILE A 33 -0.97 -6.73 2.41
CA ILE A 33 -1.65 -7.72 1.58
C ILE A 33 -2.19 -7.00 0.35
N ALA A 34 -2.03 -7.62 -0.81
CA ALA A 34 -2.69 -7.16 -2.02
C ALA A 34 -3.91 -8.03 -2.24
N GLU A 35 -5.06 -7.41 -2.32
CA GLU A 35 -6.30 -8.14 -2.56
C GLU A 35 -6.84 -7.78 -3.94
N ASN A 36 -7.06 -8.80 -4.77
CA ASN A 36 -7.65 -8.58 -6.09
C ASN A 36 -9.14 -8.38 -5.91
N ILE A 37 -9.65 -7.22 -6.33
CA ILE A 37 -11.05 -6.89 -6.09
C ILE A 37 -12.00 -7.66 -6.99
N ILE A 38 -11.48 -8.28 -8.03
CA ILE A 38 -12.31 -9.06 -8.96
C ILE A 38 -12.37 -10.52 -8.52
N SER A 39 -11.21 -11.13 -8.32
CA SER A 39 -11.16 -12.56 -7.98
C SER A 39 -11.17 -12.80 -6.47
N ARG A 40 -10.94 -11.75 -5.69
CA ARG A 40 -10.85 -11.82 -4.23
C ARG A 40 -9.61 -12.54 -3.75
N ALA A 41 -8.68 -12.84 -4.64
CA ALA A 41 -7.44 -13.49 -4.24
C ALA A 41 -6.59 -12.51 -3.44
N ARG A 42 -5.88 -13.01 -2.45
CA ARG A 42 -5.00 -12.21 -1.60
C ARG A 42 -3.60 -12.77 -1.64
N ARG A 43 -2.62 -11.89 -1.54
CA ARG A 43 -1.23 -12.31 -1.44
C ARG A 43 -0.48 -11.33 -0.56
N VAL A 44 0.51 -11.84 0.16
CA VAL A 44 1.33 -10.99 1.00
C VAL A 44 2.30 -10.24 0.10
N ILE A 45 2.45 -8.95 0.33
CA ILE A 45 3.36 -8.12 -0.46
C ILE A 45 4.34 -7.43 0.45
N HIS A 46 5.45 -7.01 -0.12
CA HIS A 46 6.43 -6.20 0.59
C HIS A 46 6.29 -4.76 0.11
N VAL A 47 6.06 -3.86 1.04
CA VAL A 47 5.93 -2.44 0.73
C VAL A 47 7.21 -1.74 1.17
N PRO A 48 8.00 -1.22 0.22
CA PRO A 48 9.23 -0.52 0.61
C PRO A 48 8.90 0.67 1.51
N SER A 49 9.70 0.82 2.55
CA SER A 49 9.43 1.88 3.51
C SER A 49 9.48 3.26 2.86
N ARG A 50 10.25 3.44 1.80
CA ARG A 50 10.27 4.74 1.14
C ARG A 50 8.91 5.12 0.56
N LEU A 51 8.11 4.14 0.16
CA LEU A 51 6.77 4.44 -0.36
C LEU A 51 5.83 4.84 0.76
N LEU A 52 6.03 4.26 1.92
CA LEU A 52 5.24 4.63 3.08
C LEU A 52 5.69 5.98 3.61
N GLU A 53 6.97 6.23 3.55
CA GLU A 53 7.53 7.48 4.03
C GLU A 53 7.09 8.68 3.24
N ASN A 54 6.72 8.49 2.00
CA ASN A 54 6.23 9.58 1.21
C ASN A 54 5.08 10.28 1.88
N ASN A 55 4.24 9.56 2.57
CA ASN A 55 3.13 10.18 3.29
C ASN A 55 3.58 10.83 4.55
N SER A 56 4.56 10.27 5.21
CA SER A 56 5.05 10.82 6.46
C SER A 56 5.91 12.03 6.24
N ASN A 57 6.69 12.01 5.20
CA ASN A 57 7.60 13.09 4.92
C ASN A 57 6.96 14.42 4.81
N LYS A 58 5.78 14.48 4.34
CA LYS A 58 5.13 15.73 4.19
C LYS A 58 5.00 16.45 5.49
N ARG A 59 4.80 15.72 6.55
CA ARG A 59 4.70 16.36 7.81
C ARG A 59 6.03 16.66 8.40
N ILE A 60 6.97 15.80 8.18
CA ILE A 60 8.27 16.00 8.75
C ILE A 60 8.99 17.16 8.18
N LEU A 61 8.79 17.35 6.93
CA LEU A 61 9.49 18.40 6.26
C LEU A 61 9.22 19.75 6.77
N ARG A 62 8.17 19.90 7.34
CA ARG A 62 7.88 21.14 7.78
C ARG A 62 8.71 21.45 8.88
N GLY A 63 9.04 20.44 9.48
CA GLY A 63 9.85 20.72 10.63
C GLY A 63 11.12 21.29 10.24
#